data_8482937de73ac10b4fc7622d4a115eb0
#
_entry.id   8482937de73ac10b4fc7622d4a115eb0
#
_cell.length_a   1.000
_cell.length_b   1.000
_cell.length_c   1.000
_cell.angle_alpha   90.00
_cell.angle_beta   90.00
_cell.angle_gamma   90.00
#
_symmetry.space_group_name_H-M   'P 1'
#
loop_
_entity.id
_entity.type
_entity.pdbx_description
1 polymer ?
#
loop_
_entity_poly.entity_id
_entity_poly.type
_entity_poly.pdbx_seq_one_letter_code
_entity_poly.pdbx_strand_id
1 'polypeptide(L)'
;MKRISLFIFSFLINSCNQNPARPNIIYILADDLGYGELGVYGQKIIETPNIDALAKNGMRFTQHYSGSPVCAPSRSVFMTGQHTGHTPIRGNDEWKERGDTWNYQAMFDNPYLEGQRPIPDSTVTIAEILKSAGYTTGMVGKWGLGAPMTEGLPNRQGFDFFYGYNCQRQAHTLYPMHLWHNEERHLLNNKNVPPGANLVEGADPNDPASYADFKLNDYAPELMHKEAIKFLEENKDQPFFLYYASPLPHVPLQAPEKWVNYYRAKLGKEEPYTGKSYFPNQTPRATYAAMISYLDEQVGDLVNKLVELGIYENTIIIFTSDNGPTYAGGADTQFFDSAKPFKTEYGWAKGFVHEGGIRVPMIASWPGKIKTGSQSDHISAFYDMMPTFGDLVGVSIPSNTDGISLVPTLMGKKTQKKHDYLYWEFPAYKGQQAVRMGKWKAIRRNIYEGNLAIELYDLESDIQELKNVADQHMDIVKKITVILDKAHTPSHLERFQFPQLGD
;
A
#
# COMPACT_ATOMS: atom_id res chain seq x y z
N MET A 1 55.61 -28.03 58.59
CA MET A 1 55.10 -28.28 57.21
C MET A 1 53.66 -27.74 57.14
N LYS A 2 53.45 -26.54 56.58
CA LYS A 2 52.13 -25.93 56.42
C LYS A 2 51.61 -26.30 55.01
N ARG A 3 50.45 -26.99 54.94
CA ARG A 3 49.77 -27.29 53.72
C ARG A 3 48.93 -26.08 53.30
N ILE A 4 49.23 -25.51 52.12
CA ILE A 4 48.42 -24.47 51.51
C ILE A 4 47.40 -25.18 50.57
N SER A 5 46.11 -25.09 50.95
CA SER A 5 44.99 -25.54 50.05
C SER A 5 44.65 -24.43 49.06
N LEU A 6 44.86 -24.74 47.79
CA LEU A 6 44.50 -23.87 46.68
C LEU A 6 43.02 -24.11 46.32
N PHE A 7 42.15 -23.14 46.59
CA PHE A 7 40.75 -23.14 46.13
C PHE A 7 40.69 -22.61 44.70
N ILE A 8 40.43 -23.48 43.74
CA ILE A 8 40.15 -23.11 42.34
C ILE A 8 38.66 -22.72 42.25
N PHE A 9 38.37 -21.41 42.11
CA PHE A 9 37.03 -20.91 41.80
C PHE A 9 36.83 -21.05 40.28
N SER A 10 36.06 -22.08 39.85
CA SER A 10 35.60 -22.21 38.47
C SER A 10 34.49 -21.20 38.22
N PHE A 11 34.81 -20.13 37.51
CA PHE A 11 33.79 -19.25 36.89
C PHE A 11 33.12 -20.00 35.76
N LEU A 12 31.91 -20.48 35.96
CA LEU A 12 31.01 -20.91 34.89
C LEU A 12 30.54 -19.66 34.15
N ILE A 13 31.19 -19.38 33.03
CA ILE A 13 30.68 -18.41 32.06
C ILE A 13 29.48 -19.06 31.40
N ASN A 14 28.27 -18.74 31.91
CA ASN A 14 27.04 -19.02 31.19
C ASN A 14 27.03 -18.13 29.94
N SER A 15 27.57 -18.66 28.85
CA SER A 15 27.37 -18.11 27.53
C SER A 15 25.89 -18.33 27.17
N CYS A 16 25.02 -17.38 27.54
CA CYS A 16 23.71 -17.27 26.92
C CYS A 16 23.94 -17.06 25.43
N ASN A 17 23.80 -18.14 24.66
CA ASN A 17 23.51 -18.04 23.23
C ASN A 17 22.13 -17.39 23.10
N GLN A 18 22.07 -16.06 23.25
CA GLN A 18 20.91 -15.31 22.82
C GLN A 18 20.90 -15.41 21.28
N ASN A 19 20.01 -16.24 20.73
CA ASN A 19 19.63 -16.07 19.35
C ASN A 19 19.35 -14.58 19.17
N PRO A 20 19.89 -13.93 18.09
CA PRO A 20 19.62 -12.53 17.88
C PRO A 20 18.11 -12.30 17.94
N ALA A 21 17.69 -11.37 18.77
CA ALA A 21 16.27 -11.05 18.93
C ALA A 21 15.66 -10.82 17.54
N ARG A 22 14.59 -11.52 17.25
CA ARG A 22 13.85 -11.34 15.98
C ARG A 22 13.34 -9.90 15.91
N PRO A 23 13.50 -9.19 14.78
CA PRO A 23 13.06 -7.81 14.68
C PRO A 23 11.53 -7.71 14.70
N ASN A 24 10.99 -6.66 15.27
CA ASN A 24 9.63 -6.25 14.97
C ASN A 24 9.57 -5.74 13.55
N ILE A 25 8.42 -5.93 12.90
CA ILE A 25 8.20 -5.52 11.51
C ILE A 25 6.99 -4.59 11.47
N ILE A 26 7.18 -3.37 10.99
CA ILE A 26 6.08 -2.45 10.69
C ILE A 26 6.10 -2.18 9.18
N TYR A 27 4.99 -2.50 8.51
CA TYR A 27 4.80 -2.20 7.11
C TYR A 27 3.68 -1.17 6.96
N ILE A 28 4.05 0.05 6.60
CA ILE A 28 3.14 1.18 6.44
C ILE A 28 2.81 1.32 4.96
N LEU A 29 1.55 1.14 4.63
CA LEU A 29 1.03 1.24 3.27
C LEU A 29 0.10 2.44 3.16
N ALA A 30 0.49 3.44 2.38
CA ALA A 30 -0.39 4.53 1.96
C ALA A 30 -1.34 4.07 0.85
N ASP A 31 -2.50 4.69 0.72
CA ASP A 31 -3.51 4.42 -0.30
C ASP A 31 -3.52 5.56 -1.32
N ASP A 32 -3.15 5.29 -2.58
CA ASP A 32 -3.08 6.27 -3.68
C ASP A 32 -1.98 7.35 -3.52
N LEU A 33 -0.91 7.12 -2.79
CA LEU A 33 0.19 8.09 -2.66
C LEU A 33 1.13 8.02 -3.87
N GLY A 34 1.30 9.13 -4.56
CA GLY A 34 2.16 9.22 -5.73
C GLY A 34 3.66 9.22 -5.39
N TYR A 35 4.48 8.78 -6.35
CA TYR A 35 5.93 8.73 -6.21
C TYR A 35 6.55 10.09 -5.86
N GLY A 36 6.02 11.19 -6.42
CA GLY A 36 6.51 12.56 -6.25
C GLY A 36 5.95 13.30 -5.03
N GLU A 37 5.17 12.65 -4.15
CA GLU A 37 4.45 13.34 -3.07
C GLU A 37 5.18 13.43 -1.74
N LEU A 38 6.38 12.85 -1.64
CA LEU A 38 7.22 12.94 -0.45
C LEU A 38 8.40 13.88 -0.68
N GLY A 39 8.81 14.61 0.36
CA GLY A 39 9.94 15.55 0.32
C GLY A 39 11.22 14.90 -0.21
N VAL A 40 11.57 13.69 0.27
CA VAL A 40 12.75 12.93 -0.18
C VAL A 40 12.65 12.41 -1.61
N TYR A 41 11.47 12.45 -2.24
CA TYR A 41 11.26 12.15 -3.66
C TYR A 41 11.06 13.41 -4.51
N GLY A 42 11.20 14.58 -3.91
CA GLY A 42 11.25 15.86 -4.64
C GLY A 42 10.05 16.78 -4.48
N GLN A 43 9.07 16.42 -3.63
CA GLN A 43 7.93 17.29 -3.30
C GLN A 43 8.41 18.59 -2.65
N LYS A 44 7.79 19.73 -3.04
CA LYS A 44 8.15 21.07 -2.55
C LYS A 44 7.01 21.79 -1.83
N ILE A 45 5.78 21.34 -2.03
CA ILE A 45 4.58 21.98 -1.50
C ILE A 45 4.09 21.23 -0.26
N ILE A 46 3.94 19.90 -0.38
CA ILE A 46 3.50 19.02 0.71
C ILE A 46 4.67 18.71 1.62
N GLU A 47 4.47 18.78 2.91
CA GLU A 47 5.51 18.56 3.92
C GLU A 47 5.39 17.18 4.55
N THR A 48 6.49 16.41 4.50
CA THR A 48 6.56 15.03 5.01
C THR A 48 7.82 14.80 5.85
N PRO A 49 8.08 15.63 6.90
CA PRO A 49 9.35 15.62 7.62
C PRO A 49 9.64 14.30 8.35
N ASN A 50 8.62 13.59 8.83
CA ASN A 50 8.80 12.32 9.55
C ASN A 50 9.12 11.16 8.60
N ILE A 51 8.43 11.06 7.46
CA ILE A 51 8.73 10.07 6.42
C ILE A 51 10.10 10.37 5.79
N ASP A 52 10.43 11.65 5.58
CA ASP A 52 11.74 12.08 5.11
C ASP A 52 12.85 11.70 6.11
N ALA A 53 12.56 11.77 7.42
CA ALA A 53 13.48 11.34 8.47
C ALA A 53 13.70 9.81 8.44
N LEU A 54 12.67 9.00 8.17
CA LEU A 54 12.85 7.55 7.95
C LEU A 54 13.82 7.28 6.80
N ALA A 55 13.68 7.97 5.67
CA ALA A 55 14.61 7.83 4.54
C ALA A 55 16.03 8.28 4.88
N LYS A 56 16.16 9.38 5.62
CA LYS A 56 17.46 9.89 6.10
C LYS A 56 18.14 8.90 7.05
N ASN A 57 17.39 8.20 7.87
CA ASN A 57 17.87 7.22 8.84
C ASN A 57 17.88 5.78 8.30
N GLY A 58 17.52 5.59 7.03
CA GLY A 58 17.41 4.29 6.39
C GLY A 58 17.86 4.30 4.94
N MET A 59 17.10 3.59 4.11
CA MET A 59 17.34 3.43 2.67
C MET A 59 16.09 3.87 1.88
N ARG A 60 16.31 4.68 0.84
CA ARG A 60 15.31 5.05 -0.16
C ARG A 60 15.47 4.19 -1.41
N PHE A 61 14.38 3.60 -1.90
CA PHE A 61 14.35 2.86 -3.16
C PHE A 61 13.86 3.76 -4.30
N THR A 62 14.55 3.72 -5.43
CA THR A 62 14.17 4.52 -6.59
C THR A 62 13.39 3.75 -7.64
N GLN A 63 13.40 2.41 -7.59
CA GLN A 63 12.76 1.52 -8.55
C GLN A 63 11.97 0.41 -7.86
N HIS A 64 11.06 0.81 -6.93
CA HIS A 64 10.12 -0.11 -6.31
C HIS A 64 8.74 0.02 -6.98
N TYR A 65 8.09 -1.13 -7.18
CA TYR A 65 6.83 -1.21 -7.90
C TYR A 65 5.73 -1.83 -7.04
N SER A 66 4.55 -1.23 -7.09
CA SER A 66 3.34 -1.80 -6.52
C SER A 66 2.91 -3.08 -7.25
N GLY A 67 2.04 -3.86 -6.63
CA GLY A 67 1.55 -5.09 -7.21
C GLY A 67 0.60 -4.88 -8.40
N SER A 68 -0.11 -3.75 -8.42
CA SER A 68 -1.13 -3.42 -9.43
C SER A 68 -1.36 -1.91 -9.46
N PRO A 69 -1.95 -1.34 -10.51
CA PRO A 69 -2.28 0.09 -10.57
C PRO A 69 -3.51 0.48 -9.73
N VAL A 70 -4.10 -0.45 -8.95
CA VAL A 70 -5.20 -0.18 -8.01
C VAL A 70 -5.09 -1.03 -6.76
N CYS A 71 -5.82 -0.63 -5.71
CA CYS A 71 -5.68 -1.08 -4.33
C CYS A 71 -5.80 -2.60 -4.10
N ALA A 72 -6.98 -3.24 -4.33
CA ALA A 72 -7.21 -4.63 -3.91
C ALA A 72 -6.23 -5.62 -4.56
N PRO A 73 -6.01 -5.62 -5.88
CA PRO A 73 -5.04 -6.55 -6.48
C PRO A 73 -3.60 -6.25 -6.04
N SER A 74 -3.23 -4.99 -5.79
CA SER A 74 -1.91 -4.66 -5.26
C SER A 74 -1.70 -5.23 -3.86
N ARG A 75 -2.71 -5.13 -2.99
CA ARG A 75 -2.70 -5.73 -1.65
C ARG A 75 -2.68 -7.26 -1.69
N SER A 76 -3.37 -7.89 -2.67
CA SER A 76 -3.30 -9.33 -2.92
C SER A 76 -1.88 -9.75 -3.31
N VAL A 77 -1.24 -9.05 -4.23
CA VAL A 77 0.16 -9.28 -4.62
C VAL A 77 1.12 -9.19 -3.43
N PHE A 78 0.95 -8.17 -2.58
CA PHE A 78 1.73 -8.04 -1.34
C PHE A 78 1.53 -9.23 -0.41
N MET A 79 0.27 -9.59 -0.12
CA MET A 79 -0.04 -10.66 0.83
C MET A 79 0.39 -12.05 0.35
N THR A 80 0.36 -12.32 -0.96
CA THR A 80 0.61 -13.65 -1.52
C THR A 80 2.04 -13.86 -2.02
N GLY A 81 2.81 -12.79 -2.23
CA GLY A 81 4.10 -12.86 -2.89
C GLY A 81 4.02 -13.25 -4.37
N GLN A 82 2.85 -13.11 -4.99
CA GLN A 82 2.59 -13.49 -6.39
C GLN A 82 2.21 -12.27 -7.22
N HIS A 83 2.73 -12.13 -8.45
CA HIS A 83 2.33 -11.07 -9.36
C HIS A 83 0.89 -11.27 -9.89
N THR A 84 0.32 -10.26 -10.56
CA THR A 84 -1.10 -10.29 -10.97
C THR A 84 -1.46 -11.37 -11.98
N GLY A 85 -0.51 -12.01 -12.62
CA GLY A 85 -0.76 -13.21 -13.44
C GLY A 85 -1.01 -14.49 -12.63
N HIS A 86 -0.73 -14.50 -11.31
CA HIS A 86 -0.85 -15.68 -10.43
C HIS A 86 -1.72 -15.43 -9.21
N THR A 87 -1.72 -14.20 -8.66
CA THR A 87 -2.52 -13.88 -7.46
C THR A 87 -4.03 -14.07 -7.70
N PRO A 88 -4.81 -14.48 -6.67
CA PRO A 88 -6.24 -14.75 -6.85
C PRO A 88 -7.07 -13.47 -7.11
N ILE A 89 -6.71 -12.32 -6.52
CA ILE A 89 -7.45 -11.06 -6.70
C ILE A 89 -6.68 -10.17 -7.67
N ARG A 90 -7.22 -9.99 -8.90
CA ARG A 90 -6.55 -9.26 -9.99
C ARG A 90 -7.19 -7.91 -10.33
N GLY A 91 -8.25 -7.54 -9.64
CA GLY A 91 -8.98 -6.28 -9.81
C GLY A 91 -9.80 -5.94 -8.57
N ASN A 92 -10.34 -4.73 -8.54
CA ASN A 92 -11.32 -4.36 -7.52
C ASN A 92 -12.64 -5.10 -7.80
N ASP A 93 -13.17 -5.77 -6.79
CA ASP A 93 -14.40 -6.55 -6.89
C ASP A 93 -15.21 -6.47 -5.59
N GLU A 94 -16.21 -5.61 -5.58
CA GLU A 94 -17.13 -5.43 -4.46
C GLU A 94 -18.15 -6.57 -4.34
N TRP A 95 -17.97 -7.66 -5.06
CA TRP A 95 -18.74 -8.90 -5.00
C TRP A 95 -20.26 -8.67 -5.10
N LYS A 96 -20.66 -7.99 -6.18
CA LYS A 96 -22.05 -7.58 -6.42
C LYS A 96 -23.07 -8.71 -6.40
N GLU A 97 -22.65 -9.96 -6.57
CA GLU A 97 -23.50 -11.15 -6.50
C GLU A 97 -24.11 -11.34 -5.11
N ARG A 98 -23.58 -10.68 -4.07
CA ARG A 98 -24.18 -10.64 -2.73
C ARG A 98 -25.40 -9.72 -2.64
N GLY A 99 -25.61 -8.84 -3.62
CA GLY A 99 -26.74 -7.92 -3.66
C GLY A 99 -26.33 -6.46 -3.84
N ASP A 100 -26.99 -5.52 -3.15
CA ASP A 100 -26.74 -4.08 -3.27
C ASP A 100 -25.49 -3.65 -2.46
N THR A 101 -24.34 -4.14 -2.89
CA THR A 101 -23.02 -3.91 -2.25
C THR A 101 -22.49 -2.48 -2.44
N TRP A 102 -23.26 -1.60 -3.10
CA TRP A 102 -22.92 -0.17 -3.31
C TRP A 102 -23.77 0.76 -2.46
N ASN A 103 -24.77 0.25 -1.77
CA ASN A 103 -25.68 1.01 -0.92
C ASN A 103 -25.18 0.99 0.53
N TYR A 104 -24.67 2.13 1.01
CA TYR A 104 -24.08 2.24 2.35
C TYR A 104 -25.08 1.98 3.48
N GLN A 105 -26.37 2.38 3.31
CA GLN A 105 -27.38 2.09 4.30
C GLN A 105 -27.72 0.60 4.32
N ALA A 106 -27.88 -0.01 3.14
CA ALA A 106 -28.13 -1.44 3.04
C ALA A 106 -26.99 -2.28 3.65
N MET A 107 -25.72 -1.90 3.38
CA MET A 107 -24.55 -2.54 4.00
C MET A 107 -24.52 -2.37 5.52
N PHE A 108 -24.94 -1.20 6.03
CA PHE A 108 -25.03 -0.95 7.46
C PHE A 108 -26.12 -1.80 8.11
N ASP A 109 -27.29 -1.88 7.48
CA ASP A 109 -28.43 -2.67 7.99
C ASP A 109 -28.17 -4.18 7.90
N ASN A 110 -27.44 -4.61 6.88
CA ASN A 110 -27.11 -6.01 6.65
C ASN A 110 -25.62 -6.20 6.29
N PRO A 111 -24.76 -6.61 7.24
CA PRO A 111 -23.33 -6.82 6.99
C PRO A 111 -23.01 -7.80 5.86
N TYR A 112 -23.92 -8.71 5.53
CA TYR A 112 -23.77 -9.62 4.40
C TYR A 112 -23.61 -8.87 3.07
N LEU A 113 -24.20 -7.67 2.92
CA LEU A 113 -24.07 -6.83 1.73
C LEU A 113 -22.74 -6.05 1.68
N GLU A 114 -21.97 -6.06 2.77
CA GLU A 114 -20.65 -5.46 2.82
C GLU A 114 -19.66 -6.33 2.00
N GLY A 115 -19.72 -6.16 0.69
CA GLY A 115 -19.10 -7.06 -0.27
C GLY A 115 -17.68 -6.67 -0.67
N GLN A 116 -16.79 -7.62 -0.55
CA GLN A 116 -15.47 -7.64 -1.19
C GLN A 116 -15.15 -9.09 -1.49
N ARG A 117 -14.69 -9.38 -2.71
CA ARG A 117 -14.33 -10.76 -3.08
C ARG A 117 -13.23 -11.25 -2.14
N PRO A 118 -13.43 -12.39 -1.44
CA PRO A 118 -12.45 -12.89 -0.49
C PRO A 118 -11.26 -13.51 -1.20
N ILE A 119 -10.07 -13.33 -0.61
CA ILE A 119 -8.91 -14.17 -0.90
C ILE A 119 -9.23 -15.58 -0.40
N PRO A 120 -8.96 -16.66 -1.19
CA PRO A 120 -9.25 -18.03 -0.76
C PRO A 120 -8.43 -18.46 0.47
N ASP A 121 -9.03 -19.24 1.36
CA ASP A 121 -8.39 -19.81 2.56
C ASP A 121 -7.14 -20.68 2.23
N SER A 122 -7.12 -21.27 1.04
CA SER A 122 -5.96 -22.04 0.56
C SER A 122 -4.75 -21.19 0.18
N THR A 123 -4.89 -19.86 0.17
CA THR A 123 -3.82 -18.93 -0.20
C THR A 123 -3.01 -18.57 1.04
N VAL A 124 -1.74 -18.94 1.05
CA VAL A 124 -0.84 -18.58 2.16
C VAL A 124 -0.47 -17.09 2.08
N THR A 125 -0.65 -16.38 3.18
CA THR A 125 -0.36 -14.94 3.30
C THR A 125 0.92 -14.66 4.07
N ILE A 126 1.47 -13.44 3.90
CA ILE A 126 2.59 -12.94 4.72
C ILE A 126 2.27 -13.02 6.22
N ALA A 127 1.04 -12.70 6.63
CA ALA A 127 0.66 -12.73 8.04
C ALA A 127 0.70 -14.15 8.61
N GLU A 128 0.23 -15.16 7.86
CA GLU A 128 0.30 -16.56 8.29
C GLU A 128 1.74 -17.07 8.41
N ILE A 129 2.62 -16.68 7.46
CA ILE A 129 4.05 -17.02 7.53
C ILE A 129 4.68 -16.44 8.80
N LEU A 130 4.45 -15.16 9.07
CA LEU A 130 4.99 -14.49 10.25
C LEU A 130 4.38 -15.02 11.56
N LYS A 131 3.09 -15.33 11.56
CA LYS A 131 2.42 -15.99 12.69
C LYS A 131 3.01 -17.37 12.97
N SER A 132 3.28 -18.17 11.93
CA SER A 132 3.95 -19.46 12.07
C SER A 132 5.38 -19.35 12.63
N ALA A 133 6.02 -18.20 12.42
CA ALA A 133 7.31 -17.85 13.02
C ALA A 133 7.20 -17.36 14.47
N GLY A 134 6.01 -17.31 15.05
CA GLY A 134 5.78 -16.87 16.44
C GLY A 134 5.68 -15.35 16.61
N TYR A 135 5.31 -14.64 15.54
CA TYR A 135 4.98 -13.21 15.59
C TYR A 135 3.53 -13.03 16.04
N THR A 136 3.27 -12.03 16.87
CA THR A 136 1.92 -11.47 17.01
C THR A 136 1.65 -10.56 15.82
N THR A 137 0.54 -10.81 15.14
CA THR A 137 0.24 -10.15 13.87
C THR A 137 -0.94 -9.19 14.01
N GLY A 138 -0.75 -7.93 13.67
CA GLY A 138 -1.79 -6.91 13.69
C GLY A 138 -1.98 -6.25 12.33
N MET A 139 -3.22 -5.97 12.02
CA MET A 139 -3.59 -5.17 10.87
C MET A 139 -4.46 -4.00 11.29
N VAL A 140 -4.10 -2.80 10.86
CA VAL A 140 -4.90 -1.59 11.07
C VAL A 140 -5.08 -0.88 9.74
N GLY A 141 -6.33 -0.53 9.40
CA GLY A 141 -6.63 0.24 8.20
C GLY A 141 -7.53 -0.47 7.18
N LYS A 142 -7.23 -0.30 5.89
CA LYS A 142 -8.02 -0.80 4.78
C LYS A 142 -7.53 -2.18 4.32
N TRP A 143 -8.38 -3.22 4.44
CA TRP A 143 -8.06 -4.58 4.01
C TRP A 143 -8.29 -4.80 2.51
N GLY A 144 -9.52 -4.93 2.09
CA GLY A 144 -9.90 -5.07 0.67
C GLY A 144 -9.74 -6.46 0.05
N LEU A 145 -9.48 -7.50 0.85
CA LEU A 145 -9.31 -8.88 0.38
C LEU A 145 -10.31 -9.87 1.02
N GLY A 146 -11.40 -9.36 1.58
CA GLY A 146 -12.45 -10.18 2.17
C GLY A 146 -13.69 -9.38 2.52
N ALA A 147 -14.73 -10.10 2.89
CA ALA A 147 -15.99 -9.56 3.31
C ALA A 147 -16.40 -10.18 4.65
N PRO A 148 -17.29 -9.55 5.43
CA PRO A 148 -17.81 -10.15 6.64
C PRO A 148 -18.34 -11.55 6.41
N MET A 149 -18.12 -12.45 7.38
CA MET A 149 -18.53 -13.86 7.37
C MET A 149 -17.90 -14.70 6.24
N THR A 150 -16.71 -14.33 5.74
CA THR A 150 -15.96 -15.10 4.74
C THR A 150 -14.61 -15.55 5.26
N GLU A 151 -13.97 -16.49 4.54
CA GLU A 151 -12.61 -16.93 4.79
C GLU A 151 -11.58 -15.83 4.57
N GLY A 152 -11.90 -14.81 3.76
CA GLY A 152 -10.99 -13.69 3.47
C GLY A 152 -10.93 -12.61 4.55
N LEU A 153 -11.53 -12.80 5.74
CA LEU A 153 -11.38 -11.85 6.85
C LEU A 153 -9.92 -11.79 7.33
N PRO A 154 -9.41 -10.62 7.75
CA PRO A 154 -8.02 -10.50 8.22
C PRO A 154 -7.68 -11.52 9.31
N ASN A 155 -8.57 -11.74 10.29
CA ASN A 155 -8.36 -12.70 11.37
C ASN A 155 -8.30 -14.16 10.90
N ARG A 156 -8.85 -14.48 9.72
CA ARG A 156 -8.77 -15.81 9.10
C ARG A 156 -7.61 -15.94 8.12
N GLN A 157 -6.98 -14.81 7.80
CA GLN A 157 -5.82 -14.71 6.91
C GLN A 157 -4.53 -14.40 7.67
N GLY A 158 -4.43 -14.84 8.93
CA GLY A 158 -3.23 -14.84 9.73
C GLY A 158 -3.05 -13.66 10.70
N PHE A 159 -3.97 -12.70 10.76
CA PHE A 159 -3.89 -11.60 11.72
C PHE A 159 -4.57 -11.95 13.06
N ASP A 160 -3.84 -11.74 14.18
CA ASP A 160 -4.38 -11.88 15.53
C ASP A 160 -5.28 -10.71 15.92
N PHE A 161 -4.97 -9.53 15.40
CA PHE A 161 -5.68 -8.29 15.63
C PHE A 161 -6.02 -7.60 14.32
N PHE A 162 -7.25 -7.09 14.22
CA PHE A 162 -7.70 -6.25 13.11
C PHE A 162 -8.53 -5.07 13.60
N TYR A 163 -8.23 -3.85 13.08
CA TYR A 163 -9.10 -2.70 13.24
C TYR A 163 -9.14 -1.86 11.97
N GLY A 164 -10.33 -1.72 11.34
CA GLY A 164 -10.43 -0.92 10.12
C GLY A 164 -11.60 -1.25 9.21
N TYR A 165 -11.39 -1.04 7.91
CA TYR A 165 -12.35 -1.37 6.86
C TYR A 165 -12.09 -2.79 6.33
N ASN A 166 -13.09 -3.67 6.42
CA ASN A 166 -13.05 -4.96 5.73
C ASN A 166 -13.12 -4.77 4.22
N CYS A 167 -14.12 -4.01 3.80
CA CYS A 167 -14.42 -3.80 2.39
C CYS A 167 -13.84 -2.47 1.91
N GLN A 168 -13.17 -2.52 0.78
CA GLN A 168 -12.57 -1.35 0.15
C GLN A 168 -13.59 -0.25 -0.13
N ARG A 169 -14.82 -0.61 -0.51
CA ARG A 169 -15.90 0.32 -0.79
C ARG A 169 -16.20 1.25 0.39
N GLN A 170 -16.17 0.75 1.62
CA GLN A 170 -16.43 1.57 2.81
C GLN A 170 -15.35 2.64 3.05
N ALA A 171 -14.11 2.42 2.61
CA ALA A 171 -13.04 3.41 2.67
C ALA A 171 -13.22 4.60 1.69
N HIS A 172 -14.35 4.65 0.95
CA HIS A 172 -14.76 5.82 0.18
C HIS A 172 -15.47 6.88 1.04
N THR A 173 -15.48 6.71 2.35
CA THR A 173 -15.71 7.75 3.35
C THR A 173 -14.73 7.56 4.50
N LEU A 174 -14.10 8.66 4.96
CA LEU A 174 -13.23 8.62 6.14
C LEU A 174 -14.03 8.91 7.43
N TYR A 175 -15.35 9.04 7.33
CA TYR A 175 -16.31 9.12 8.43
C TYR A 175 -17.41 8.06 8.25
N PRO A 176 -17.07 6.75 8.30
CA PRO A 176 -18.06 5.69 8.14
C PRO A 176 -18.98 5.58 9.36
N MET A 177 -20.13 4.90 9.21
CA MET A 177 -21.02 4.60 10.32
C MET A 177 -20.45 3.53 11.25
N HIS A 178 -19.51 2.71 10.80
CA HIS A 178 -18.82 1.70 11.60
C HIS A 178 -17.45 1.36 11.02
N LEU A 179 -16.59 0.80 11.86
CA LEU A 179 -15.38 0.06 11.52
C LEU A 179 -15.49 -1.36 12.08
N TRP A 180 -14.56 -2.20 11.72
CA TRP A 180 -14.46 -3.56 12.25
C TRP A 180 -13.34 -3.62 13.29
N HIS A 181 -13.65 -4.21 14.44
CA HIS A 181 -12.68 -4.61 15.46
C HIS A 181 -12.68 -6.14 15.51
N ASN A 182 -11.70 -6.75 14.89
CA ASN A 182 -11.72 -8.17 14.56
C ASN A 182 -12.98 -8.54 13.74
N GLU A 183 -13.78 -9.48 14.20
CA GLU A 183 -15.01 -9.90 13.53
C GLU A 183 -16.28 -9.15 14.04
N GLU A 184 -16.12 -8.12 14.88
CA GLU A 184 -17.21 -7.33 15.44
C GLU A 184 -17.26 -5.91 14.90
N ARG A 185 -18.46 -5.36 14.71
CA ARG A 185 -18.61 -3.95 14.28
C ARG A 185 -18.44 -3.01 15.46
N HIS A 186 -17.56 -2.04 15.32
CA HIS A 186 -17.46 -0.87 16.16
C HIS A 186 -18.30 0.26 15.55
N LEU A 187 -19.46 0.55 16.14
CA LEU A 187 -20.36 1.59 15.66
C LEU A 187 -19.80 2.97 15.98
N LEU A 188 -19.85 3.88 15.02
CA LEU A 188 -19.34 5.24 15.12
C LEU A 188 -20.47 6.26 15.14
N ASN A 189 -20.21 7.44 15.70
CA ASN A 189 -21.18 8.53 15.81
C ASN A 189 -21.21 9.37 14.52
N ASN A 190 -21.39 8.73 13.38
CA ASN A 190 -21.51 9.37 12.08
C ASN A 190 -22.86 9.08 11.44
N LYS A 191 -23.44 10.10 10.78
CA LYS A 191 -24.59 9.88 9.89
C LYS A 191 -24.15 9.27 8.56
N ASN A 192 -25.06 8.57 7.89
CA ASN A 192 -24.80 8.06 6.55
C ASN A 192 -24.78 9.20 5.53
N VAL A 193 -23.63 9.47 4.93
CA VAL A 193 -23.50 10.37 3.79
C VAL A 193 -22.84 9.59 2.63
N PRO A 194 -23.58 9.29 1.55
CA PRO A 194 -23.03 8.54 0.42
C PRO A 194 -21.87 9.28 -0.24
N PRO A 195 -20.79 8.60 -0.67
CA PRO A 195 -19.61 9.24 -1.26
C PRO A 195 -19.90 10.09 -2.51
N GLY A 196 -20.91 9.74 -3.29
CA GLY A 196 -21.32 10.48 -4.48
C GLY A 196 -22.23 11.68 -4.22
N ALA A 197 -22.38 12.12 -2.97
CA ALA A 197 -23.16 13.31 -2.63
C ALA A 197 -22.55 14.58 -3.27
N ASN A 198 -23.42 15.50 -3.68
CA ASN A 198 -23.04 16.80 -4.25
C ASN A 198 -23.50 17.92 -3.32
N LEU A 199 -23.00 19.14 -3.53
CA LEU A 199 -23.61 20.31 -2.90
C LEU A 199 -25.09 20.41 -3.26
N VAL A 200 -25.88 20.93 -2.32
CA VAL A 200 -27.30 21.21 -2.55
C VAL A 200 -27.42 22.18 -3.73
N GLU A 201 -28.41 21.95 -4.61
CA GLU A 201 -28.68 22.83 -5.75
C GLU A 201 -28.90 24.28 -5.31
N GLY A 202 -28.15 25.22 -5.92
CA GLY A 202 -28.17 26.64 -5.58
C GLY A 202 -27.27 27.04 -4.40
N ALA A 203 -26.58 26.11 -3.75
CA ALA A 203 -25.58 26.44 -2.72
C ALA A 203 -24.40 27.20 -3.31
N ASP A 204 -23.89 28.23 -2.61
CA ASP A 204 -22.67 28.93 -2.99
C ASP A 204 -21.44 28.04 -2.68
N PRO A 205 -20.65 27.62 -3.67
CA PRO A 205 -19.45 26.82 -3.43
C PRO A 205 -18.35 27.55 -2.64
N ASN A 206 -18.42 28.89 -2.54
CA ASN A 206 -17.47 29.68 -1.77
C ASN A 206 -17.90 29.90 -0.31
N ASP A 207 -19.15 29.57 0.03
CA ASP A 207 -19.65 29.64 1.40
C ASP A 207 -19.29 28.37 2.19
N PRO A 208 -18.47 28.43 3.28
CA PRO A 208 -18.20 27.29 4.14
C PRO A 208 -19.46 26.59 4.69
N ALA A 209 -20.57 27.33 4.85
CA ALA A 209 -21.85 26.76 5.33
C ALA A 209 -22.43 25.72 4.35
N SER A 210 -22.14 25.85 3.05
CA SER A 210 -22.55 24.89 2.02
C SER A 210 -21.99 23.47 2.22
N TYR A 211 -20.93 23.33 3.02
CA TYR A 211 -20.25 22.06 3.30
C TYR A 211 -20.58 21.48 4.69
N ALA A 212 -21.52 22.09 5.42
CA ALA A 212 -21.86 21.68 6.79
C ALA A 212 -22.29 20.19 6.89
N ASP A 213 -23.00 19.69 5.90
CA ASP A 213 -23.46 18.30 5.85
C ASP A 213 -22.34 17.25 5.70
N PHE A 214 -21.16 17.66 5.27
CA PHE A 214 -19.98 16.81 5.10
C PHE A 214 -19.02 16.86 6.30
N LYS A 215 -19.32 17.67 7.33
CA LYS A 215 -18.61 17.68 8.62
C LYS A 215 -19.23 16.64 9.52
N LEU A 216 -18.49 15.60 9.81
CA LEU A 216 -18.91 14.44 10.61
C LEU A 216 -18.02 14.35 11.88
N ASN A 217 -18.27 13.36 12.75
CA ASN A 217 -17.69 13.34 14.10
C ASN A 217 -16.44 12.44 14.20
N ASP A 218 -16.62 11.15 13.92
CA ASP A 218 -15.59 10.13 14.19
C ASP A 218 -14.78 9.88 12.93
N TYR A 219 -13.56 10.43 12.91
CA TYR A 219 -12.61 10.33 11.80
C TYR A 219 -11.86 9.00 11.84
N ALA A 220 -12.14 8.09 10.91
CA ALA A 220 -11.60 6.73 10.90
C ALA A 220 -10.06 6.65 10.93
N PRO A 221 -9.28 7.49 10.17
CA PRO A 221 -7.83 7.44 10.24
C PRO A 221 -7.25 7.77 11.62
N GLU A 222 -7.93 8.62 12.40
CA GLU A 222 -7.53 8.92 13.79
C GLU A 222 -7.79 7.73 14.71
N LEU A 223 -8.96 7.08 14.58
CA LEU A 223 -9.30 5.90 15.37
C LEU A 223 -8.37 4.72 15.05
N MET A 224 -8.08 4.51 13.78
CA MET A 224 -7.11 3.51 13.32
C MET A 224 -5.72 3.77 13.90
N HIS A 225 -5.28 5.02 13.89
CA HIS A 225 -3.98 5.39 14.46
C HIS A 225 -3.90 5.10 15.96
N LYS A 226 -4.96 5.42 16.72
CA LYS A 226 -5.03 5.10 18.14
C LYS A 226 -4.90 3.60 18.41
N GLU A 227 -5.58 2.76 17.63
CA GLU A 227 -5.47 1.30 17.76
C GLU A 227 -4.10 0.77 17.32
N ALA A 228 -3.43 1.39 16.34
CA ALA A 228 -2.05 1.03 15.98
C ALA A 228 -1.06 1.34 17.13
N ILE A 229 -1.17 2.50 17.76
CA ILE A 229 -0.35 2.85 18.93
C ILE A 229 -0.59 1.88 20.09
N LYS A 230 -1.85 1.57 20.38
CA LYS A 230 -2.23 0.60 21.41
C LYS A 230 -1.67 -0.80 21.11
N PHE A 231 -1.72 -1.25 19.86
CA PHE A 231 -1.12 -2.52 19.46
C PHE A 231 0.39 -2.57 19.75
N LEU A 232 1.14 -1.48 19.52
CA LEU A 232 2.56 -1.41 19.86
C LEU A 232 2.79 -1.53 21.39
N GLU A 233 1.97 -0.85 22.20
CA GLU A 233 2.05 -0.88 23.66
C GLU A 233 1.80 -2.27 24.23
N GLU A 234 0.78 -2.97 23.70
CA GLU A 234 0.37 -4.30 24.14
C GLU A 234 1.35 -5.41 23.73
N ASN A 235 2.14 -5.19 22.66
CA ASN A 235 3.00 -6.23 22.08
C ASN A 235 4.50 -5.93 22.17
N LYS A 236 4.92 -4.93 22.94
CA LYS A 236 6.31 -4.49 23.05
C LYS A 236 7.31 -5.57 23.53
N ASP A 237 6.84 -6.57 24.26
CA ASP A 237 7.66 -7.59 24.90
C ASP A 237 7.83 -8.87 24.06
N GLN A 238 7.27 -8.89 22.83
CA GLN A 238 7.33 -10.03 21.91
C GLN A 238 7.49 -9.57 20.47
N PRO A 239 8.01 -10.40 19.56
CA PRO A 239 8.09 -10.05 18.15
C PRO A 239 6.69 -9.82 17.56
N PHE A 240 6.51 -8.72 16.85
CA PHE A 240 5.24 -8.42 16.18
C PHE A 240 5.42 -8.00 14.73
N PHE A 241 4.38 -8.23 13.96
CA PHE A 241 4.17 -7.67 12.63
C PHE A 241 2.94 -6.77 12.65
N LEU A 242 3.14 -5.48 12.37
CA LEU A 242 2.05 -4.53 12.19
C LEU A 242 1.95 -4.14 10.71
N TYR A 243 0.86 -4.53 10.06
CA TYR A 243 0.46 -4.03 8.75
C TYR A 243 -0.44 -2.80 8.93
N TYR A 244 0.16 -1.61 8.84
CA TYR A 244 -0.54 -0.33 8.95
C TYR A 244 -0.96 0.15 7.56
N ALA A 245 -2.14 -0.29 7.10
CA ALA A 245 -2.69 -0.01 5.79
C ALA A 245 -3.57 1.26 5.83
N SER A 246 -2.93 2.42 5.96
CA SER A 246 -3.62 3.71 6.03
C SER A 246 -4.52 3.93 4.81
N PRO A 247 -5.76 4.45 4.99
CA PRO A 247 -6.60 4.86 3.87
C PRO A 247 -6.20 6.22 3.28
N LEU A 248 -5.14 6.87 3.78
CA LEU A 248 -4.67 8.17 3.32
C LEU A 248 -3.57 8.02 2.25
N PRO A 249 -3.55 8.92 1.25
CA PRO A 249 -4.45 10.04 0.98
C PRO A 249 -5.59 9.72 -0.02
N HIS A 250 -6.14 8.50 -0.03
CA HIS A 250 -7.27 8.15 -0.90
C HIS A 250 -8.46 9.09 -0.69
N VAL A 251 -9.11 9.49 -1.77
CA VAL A 251 -10.33 10.29 -1.73
C VAL A 251 -11.48 9.55 -1.02
N PRO A 252 -12.38 10.24 -0.30
CA PRO A 252 -12.70 11.67 -0.37
C PRO A 252 -11.68 12.55 0.34
N LEU A 253 -11.62 13.82 -0.06
CA LEU A 253 -10.73 14.81 0.55
C LEU A 253 -11.26 15.21 1.93
N GLN A 254 -10.75 14.57 2.95
CA GLN A 254 -11.12 14.74 4.35
C GLN A 254 -9.85 14.66 5.23
N ALA A 255 -9.57 15.69 6.00
CA ALA A 255 -8.39 15.77 6.86
C ALA A 255 -8.70 16.56 8.13
N PRO A 256 -7.88 16.43 9.20
CA PRO A 256 -7.99 17.26 10.38
C PRO A 256 -7.84 18.76 10.06
N GLU A 257 -8.73 19.57 10.64
CA GLU A 257 -8.85 21.01 10.33
C GLU A 257 -7.53 21.77 10.57
N LYS A 258 -6.70 21.34 11.54
CA LYS A 258 -5.39 21.97 11.78
C LYS A 258 -4.50 21.96 10.54
N TRP A 259 -4.46 20.83 9.83
CA TRP A 259 -3.65 20.69 8.62
C TRP A 259 -4.31 21.36 7.40
N VAL A 260 -5.62 21.30 7.30
CA VAL A 260 -6.37 22.01 6.24
C VAL A 260 -6.13 23.51 6.36
N ASN A 261 -6.22 24.09 7.56
CA ASN A 261 -5.97 25.53 7.80
C ASN A 261 -4.51 25.92 7.51
N TYR A 262 -3.56 25.06 7.86
CA TYR A 262 -2.16 25.27 7.52
C TYR A 262 -1.98 25.41 6.00
N TYR A 263 -2.53 24.50 5.21
CA TYR A 263 -2.40 24.54 3.76
C TYR A 263 -3.28 25.61 3.09
N ARG A 264 -4.44 25.96 3.64
CA ARG A 264 -5.21 27.13 3.19
C ARG A 264 -4.39 28.40 3.27
N ALA A 265 -3.69 28.61 4.37
CA ALA A 265 -2.81 29.75 4.56
C ALA A 265 -1.61 29.74 3.59
N LYS A 266 -1.06 28.57 3.31
CA LYS A 266 0.10 28.37 2.43
C LYS A 266 -0.23 28.50 0.95
N LEU A 267 -1.37 27.94 0.50
CA LEU A 267 -1.74 27.85 -0.92
C LEU A 267 -2.63 29.01 -1.38
N GLY A 268 -3.33 29.69 -0.46
CA GLY A 268 -4.24 30.78 -0.76
C GLY A 268 -5.58 30.29 -1.35
N LYS A 269 -6.18 31.12 -2.20
CA LYS A 269 -7.49 30.85 -2.81
C LYS A 269 -7.36 29.77 -3.88
N GLU A 270 -8.29 28.82 -3.89
CA GLU A 270 -8.40 27.74 -4.86
C GLU A 270 -9.85 27.53 -5.29
N GLU A 271 -10.06 26.79 -6.38
CA GLU A 271 -11.39 26.48 -6.89
C GLU A 271 -12.00 25.30 -6.10
N PRO A 272 -13.22 25.46 -5.58
CA PRO A 272 -13.90 24.38 -4.87
C PRO A 272 -14.24 23.18 -5.76
N TYR A 273 -14.15 21.99 -5.18
CA TYR A 273 -14.73 20.77 -5.76
C TYR A 273 -16.17 20.59 -5.26
N THR A 274 -17.13 20.68 -6.18
CA THR A 274 -18.57 20.69 -5.83
C THR A 274 -19.19 19.30 -5.70
N GLY A 275 -18.40 18.24 -5.89
CA GLY A 275 -18.85 16.85 -5.86
C GLY A 275 -19.14 16.32 -7.27
N LYS A 276 -18.97 15.03 -7.47
CA LYS A 276 -19.35 14.27 -8.66
C LYS A 276 -19.28 12.78 -8.37
N SER A 277 -18.15 12.31 -7.88
CA SER A 277 -17.89 10.91 -7.54
C SER A 277 -17.55 10.73 -6.04
N TYR A 278 -17.11 11.79 -5.39
CA TYR A 278 -16.78 11.87 -3.98
C TYR A 278 -17.31 13.16 -3.38
N PHE A 279 -17.23 13.31 -2.06
CA PHE A 279 -17.74 14.47 -1.33
C PHE A 279 -17.22 15.78 -1.86
N PRO A 280 -18.05 16.82 -1.88
CA PRO A 280 -17.62 18.18 -2.13
C PRO A 280 -16.56 18.62 -1.14
N ASN A 281 -15.62 19.47 -1.59
CA ASN A 281 -14.61 20.06 -0.74
C ASN A 281 -14.34 21.51 -1.18
N GLN A 282 -14.37 22.45 -0.22
CA GLN A 282 -14.17 23.86 -0.50
C GLN A 282 -12.74 24.19 -0.90
N THR A 283 -11.76 23.46 -0.35
CA THR A 283 -10.33 23.70 -0.55
C THR A 283 -9.61 22.39 -0.87
N PRO A 284 -9.85 21.83 -2.07
CA PRO A 284 -9.42 20.47 -2.42
C PRO A 284 -7.90 20.29 -2.40
N ARG A 285 -7.10 21.25 -2.89
CA ARG A 285 -5.64 21.19 -2.83
C ARG A 285 -5.12 21.24 -1.40
N ALA A 286 -5.65 22.20 -0.60
CA ALA A 286 -5.27 22.31 0.80
C ALA A 286 -5.60 21.04 1.58
N THR A 287 -6.78 20.46 1.33
CA THR A 287 -7.20 19.23 2.02
C THR A 287 -6.38 18.01 1.57
N TYR A 288 -6.05 17.87 0.28
CA TYR A 288 -5.20 16.79 -0.19
C TYR A 288 -3.80 16.84 0.44
N ALA A 289 -3.17 18.01 0.44
CA ALA A 289 -1.87 18.19 1.09
C ALA A 289 -1.96 17.91 2.61
N ALA A 290 -3.07 18.33 3.24
CA ALA A 290 -3.34 18.06 4.65
C ALA A 290 -3.44 16.57 4.97
N MET A 291 -4.06 15.76 4.10
CA MET A 291 -4.16 14.30 4.26
C MET A 291 -2.77 13.65 4.28
N ILE A 292 -1.88 14.05 3.38
CA ILE A 292 -0.52 13.50 3.29
C ILE A 292 0.32 13.92 4.50
N SER A 293 0.25 15.20 4.92
CA SER A 293 0.97 15.65 6.11
C SER A 293 0.40 15.07 7.40
N TYR A 294 -0.89 14.72 7.44
CA TYR A 294 -1.45 13.99 8.57
C TYR A 294 -0.99 12.53 8.61
N LEU A 295 -0.86 11.88 7.46
CA LEU A 295 -0.22 10.56 7.38
C LEU A 295 1.24 10.61 7.86
N ASP A 296 1.98 11.65 7.46
CA ASP A 296 3.35 11.88 7.93
C ASP A 296 3.42 12.07 9.45
N GLU A 297 2.50 12.83 10.05
CA GLU A 297 2.38 12.97 11.51
C GLU A 297 2.18 11.60 12.17
N GLN A 298 1.25 10.78 11.67
CA GLN A 298 0.99 9.43 12.19
C GLN A 298 2.23 8.53 12.12
N VAL A 299 3.03 8.64 11.05
CA VAL A 299 4.31 7.93 10.94
C VAL A 299 5.29 8.41 12.02
N GLY A 300 5.34 9.71 12.26
CA GLY A 300 6.16 10.29 13.35
C GLY A 300 5.75 9.77 14.71
N ASP A 301 4.46 9.70 14.99
CA ASP A 301 3.91 9.19 16.26
C ASP A 301 4.24 7.71 16.49
N LEU A 302 4.16 6.87 15.43
CA LEU A 302 4.59 5.47 15.51
C LEU A 302 6.08 5.35 15.87
N VAL A 303 6.95 6.12 15.22
CA VAL A 303 8.39 6.14 15.52
C VAL A 303 8.66 6.59 16.95
N ASN A 304 8.01 7.69 17.38
CA ASN A 304 8.16 8.20 18.74
C ASN A 304 7.70 7.18 19.79
N LYS A 305 6.60 6.47 19.54
CA LYS A 305 6.10 5.40 20.42
C LYS A 305 7.09 4.25 20.50
N LEU A 306 7.70 3.81 19.42
CA LEU A 306 8.73 2.77 19.43
C LEU A 306 9.97 3.18 20.25
N VAL A 307 10.36 4.47 20.18
CA VAL A 307 11.45 5.02 20.99
C VAL A 307 11.06 5.06 22.47
N GLU A 308 9.85 5.53 22.79
CA GLU A 308 9.31 5.55 24.17
C GLU A 308 9.29 4.16 24.79
N LEU A 309 8.88 3.15 24.02
CA LEU A 309 8.82 1.75 24.45
C LEU A 309 10.20 1.05 24.49
N GLY A 310 11.26 1.69 24.00
CA GLY A 310 12.61 1.12 23.96
C GLY A 310 12.81 -0.01 22.94
N ILE A 311 11.97 -0.11 21.92
CA ILE A 311 12.01 -1.18 20.92
C ILE A 311 12.36 -0.69 19.50
N TYR A 312 12.63 0.60 19.32
CA TYR A 312 12.93 1.19 18.00
C TYR A 312 14.15 0.54 17.33
N GLU A 313 15.23 0.29 18.09
CA GLU A 313 16.46 -0.32 17.56
C GLU A 313 16.27 -1.75 17.04
N ASN A 314 15.26 -2.46 17.55
CA ASN A 314 14.90 -3.81 17.11
C ASN A 314 13.68 -3.83 16.18
N THR A 315 13.37 -2.74 15.51
CA THR A 315 12.20 -2.64 14.63
C THR A 315 12.63 -2.21 13.23
N ILE A 316 12.23 -2.99 12.21
CA ILE A 316 12.30 -2.57 10.81
C ILE A 316 10.98 -1.90 10.43
N ILE A 317 11.06 -0.70 9.87
CA ILE A 317 9.92 0.07 9.38
C ILE A 317 10.06 0.20 7.86
N ILE A 318 9.04 -0.23 7.14
CA ILE A 318 8.94 -0.09 5.69
C ILE A 318 7.73 0.80 5.38
N PHE A 319 7.94 1.85 4.60
CA PHE A 319 6.88 2.75 4.12
C PHE A 319 6.78 2.67 2.60
N THR A 320 5.57 2.54 2.05
CA THR A 320 5.31 2.55 0.60
C THR A 320 3.85 2.93 0.31
N SER A 321 3.44 2.89 -0.98
CA SER A 321 2.06 3.11 -1.43
C SER A 321 1.55 1.93 -2.27
N ASP A 322 0.25 1.64 -2.21
CA ASP A 322 -0.33 0.50 -2.92
C ASP A 322 -0.48 0.71 -4.45
N ASN A 323 -0.50 1.94 -4.91
CA ASN A 323 -0.46 2.33 -6.33
C ASN A 323 -0.11 3.82 -6.48
N GLY A 324 -0.01 4.31 -7.70
CA GLY A 324 0.20 5.71 -8.00
C GLY A 324 -1.00 6.60 -7.67
N PRO A 325 -0.87 7.94 -7.79
CA PRO A 325 -1.83 8.91 -7.27
C PRO A 325 -3.14 8.91 -8.02
N THR A 326 -4.23 9.22 -7.30
CA THR A 326 -5.57 9.39 -7.87
C THR A 326 -5.73 10.77 -8.52
N TYR A 327 -6.56 10.83 -9.56
CA TYR A 327 -7.01 12.07 -10.23
C TYR A 327 -8.50 12.33 -10.00
N ALA A 328 -9.13 11.58 -9.09
CA ALA A 328 -10.56 11.67 -8.78
C ALA A 328 -10.85 12.59 -7.58
N GLY A 329 -12.12 12.90 -7.35
CA GLY A 329 -12.61 13.48 -6.11
C GLY A 329 -12.08 14.88 -5.77
N GLY A 330 -11.58 15.64 -6.74
CA GLY A 330 -10.98 16.95 -6.54
C GLY A 330 -9.48 16.95 -6.27
N ALA A 331 -8.82 15.78 -6.25
CA ALA A 331 -7.36 15.72 -6.16
C ALA A 331 -6.71 16.32 -7.42
N ASP A 332 -5.80 17.27 -7.23
CA ASP A 332 -5.08 17.95 -8.31
C ASP A 332 -3.64 17.48 -8.38
N THR A 333 -3.47 16.28 -8.95
CA THR A 333 -2.17 15.60 -9.06
C THR A 333 -1.19 16.32 -9.96
N GLN A 334 -1.68 17.11 -10.93
CA GLN A 334 -0.83 17.93 -11.79
C GLN A 334 -0.24 19.11 -11.03
N PHE A 335 -1.04 19.79 -10.20
CA PHE A 335 -0.58 20.88 -9.36
C PHE A 335 0.54 20.45 -8.38
N PHE A 336 0.45 19.23 -7.86
CA PHE A 336 1.43 18.69 -6.92
C PHE A 336 2.58 17.92 -7.59
N ASP A 337 2.59 17.76 -8.92
CA ASP A 337 3.55 16.88 -9.60
C ASP A 337 3.57 15.46 -8.98
N SER A 338 2.39 14.93 -8.62
CA SER A 338 2.21 13.78 -7.71
C SER A 338 2.94 12.51 -8.12
N ALA A 339 3.09 12.25 -9.41
CA ALA A 339 3.84 11.08 -9.91
C ALA A 339 5.24 11.41 -10.43
N LYS A 340 5.71 12.67 -10.32
CA LYS A 340 7.03 13.08 -10.85
C LYS A 340 8.15 12.13 -10.42
N PRO A 341 9.07 11.74 -11.36
CA PRO A 341 9.30 12.25 -12.70
C PRO A 341 8.39 11.68 -13.80
N PHE A 342 7.42 10.84 -13.46
CA PHE A 342 6.48 10.21 -14.39
C PHE A 342 5.33 11.15 -14.70
N LYS A 343 4.48 10.76 -15.65
CA LYS A 343 3.25 11.50 -15.96
C LYS A 343 2.17 11.26 -14.89
N THR A 344 1.36 12.29 -14.65
CA THR A 344 0.30 12.31 -13.63
C THR A 344 -1.11 12.35 -14.18
N GLU A 345 -1.26 12.55 -15.50
CA GLU A 345 -2.57 12.69 -16.14
C GLU A 345 -3.34 11.36 -16.16
N TYR A 346 -4.65 11.47 -16.36
CA TYR A 346 -5.49 10.32 -16.66
C TYR A 346 -4.91 9.50 -17.81
N GLY A 347 -4.81 8.20 -17.62
CA GLY A 347 -4.16 7.29 -18.57
C GLY A 347 -2.73 6.90 -18.18
N TRP A 348 -2.13 7.56 -17.16
CA TRP A 348 -0.73 7.38 -16.78
C TRP A 348 -0.51 7.10 -15.29
N ALA A 349 -1.47 7.48 -14.44
CA ALA A 349 -1.43 7.28 -12.99
C ALA A 349 -2.34 6.12 -12.55
N LYS A 350 -2.98 6.20 -11.40
CA LYS A 350 -3.88 5.15 -10.87
C LYS A 350 -4.81 4.55 -11.95
N GLY A 351 -4.90 3.22 -11.98
CA GLY A 351 -5.68 2.46 -12.98
C GLY A 351 -4.91 2.12 -14.25
N PHE A 352 -3.66 2.57 -14.40
CA PHE A 352 -2.84 2.32 -15.60
C PHE A 352 -1.48 1.75 -15.25
N VAL A 353 -1.01 0.78 -16.03
CA VAL A 353 0.25 0.07 -15.81
C VAL A 353 1.50 0.83 -16.26
N HIS A 354 1.37 2.13 -16.52
CA HIS A 354 2.49 3.04 -16.75
C HIS A 354 3.27 3.31 -15.44
N GLU A 355 4.47 3.85 -15.55
CA GLU A 355 5.33 4.14 -14.38
C GLU A 355 4.58 4.96 -13.31
N GLY A 356 3.83 6.00 -13.72
CA GLY A 356 3.06 6.84 -12.80
C GLY A 356 1.96 6.10 -12.03
N GLY A 357 1.48 4.96 -12.53
CA GLY A 357 0.44 4.15 -11.88
C GLY A 357 0.96 3.04 -10.98
N ILE A 358 2.18 2.53 -11.25
CA ILE A 358 2.71 1.36 -10.54
C ILE A 358 4.08 1.56 -9.89
N ARG A 359 4.86 2.57 -10.25
CA ARG A 359 6.12 2.87 -9.56
C ARG A 359 5.85 3.78 -8.38
N VAL A 360 6.13 3.27 -7.17
CA VAL A 360 5.75 3.89 -5.90
C VAL A 360 6.98 4.20 -5.05
N PRO A 361 6.90 5.17 -4.12
CA PRO A 361 7.97 5.39 -3.17
C PRO A 361 8.12 4.18 -2.26
N MET A 362 9.35 3.82 -1.89
CA MET A 362 9.62 2.85 -0.83
C MET A 362 10.79 3.32 0.01
N ILE A 363 10.62 3.28 1.32
CA ILE A 363 11.63 3.61 2.32
C ILE A 363 11.71 2.45 3.31
N ALA A 364 12.91 2.00 3.65
CA ALA A 364 13.15 1.01 4.68
C ALA A 364 14.13 1.57 5.72
N SER A 365 13.75 1.53 7.00
CA SER A 365 14.58 1.99 8.11
C SER A 365 14.69 0.89 9.17
N TRP A 366 15.91 0.60 9.58
CA TRP A 366 16.21 -0.31 10.69
C TRP A 366 17.51 0.16 11.35
N PRO A 367 17.43 0.79 12.51
CA PRO A 367 18.60 1.36 13.17
C PRO A 367 19.74 0.33 13.38
N GLY A 368 20.96 0.74 13.06
CA GLY A 368 22.14 -0.12 13.21
C GLY A 368 22.24 -1.31 12.25
N LYS A 369 21.24 -1.54 11.39
CA LYS A 369 21.22 -2.63 10.39
C LYS A 369 21.22 -2.11 8.96
N ILE A 370 20.31 -1.20 8.62
CA ILE A 370 20.28 -0.54 7.32
C ILE A 370 21.16 0.71 7.36
N LYS A 371 22.02 0.87 6.34
CA LYS A 371 22.92 2.02 6.28
C LYS A 371 22.11 3.33 6.12
N THR A 372 22.33 4.26 7.05
CA THR A 372 21.65 5.56 7.06
C THR A 372 21.93 6.37 5.79
N GLY A 373 20.92 7.05 5.27
CA GLY A 373 20.98 7.91 4.09
C GLY A 373 21.36 7.17 2.80
N SER A 374 21.20 5.84 2.77
CA SER A 374 21.51 5.05 1.56
C SER A 374 20.37 5.10 0.54
N GLN A 375 20.72 4.78 -0.70
CA GLN A 375 19.79 4.68 -1.81
C GLN A 375 20.02 3.37 -2.56
N SER A 376 18.94 2.75 -3.02
CA SER A 376 18.99 1.58 -3.89
C SER A 376 18.24 1.85 -5.19
N ASP A 377 18.85 1.48 -6.31
CA ASP A 377 18.27 1.45 -7.65
C ASP A 377 17.86 0.03 -8.07
N HIS A 378 17.87 -0.92 -7.13
CA HIS A 378 17.44 -2.29 -7.37
C HIS A 378 15.96 -2.30 -7.77
N ILE A 379 15.67 -2.94 -8.92
CA ILE A 379 14.30 -3.11 -9.42
C ILE A 379 13.61 -4.16 -8.56
N SER A 380 12.56 -3.77 -7.83
CA SER A 380 11.83 -4.59 -6.88
C SER A 380 10.33 -4.36 -6.96
N ALA A 381 9.55 -5.31 -6.48
CA ALA A 381 8.09 -5.22 -6.49
C ALA A 381 7.47 -5.74 -5.19
N PHE A 382 6.18 -5.53 -5.01
CA PHE A 382 5.43 -5.94 -3.80
C PHE A 382 5.55 -7.42 -3.48
N TYR A 383 5.58 -8.28 -4.49
CA TYR A 383 5.74 -9.72 -4.26
C TYR A 383 7.12 -10.13 -3.71
N ASP A 384 8.10 -9.21 -3.67
CA ASP A 384 9.40 -9.43 -3.01
C ASP A 384 9.30 -9.37 -1.48
N MET A 385 8.21 -8.83 -0.93
CA MET A 385 8.06 -8.68 0.52
C MET A 385 7.90 -10.04 1.21
N MET A 386 7.17 -10.99 0.63
CA MET A 386 7.02 -12.33 1.21
C MET A 386 8.37 -13.04 1.39
N PRO A 387 9.23 -13.23 0.37
CA PRO A 387 10.56 -13.81 0.57
C PRO A 387 11.47 -12.94 1.44
N THR A 388 11.31 -11.61 1.43
CA THR A 388 12.09 -10.72 2.31
C THR A 388 11.76 -10.98 3.78
N PHE A 389 10.48 -11.04 4.13
CA PHE A 389 10.09 -11.33 5.51
C PHE A 389 10.42 -12.76 5.91
N GLY A 390 10.22 -13.74 5.02
CA GLY A 390 10.65 -15.12 5.26
C GLY A 390 12.14 -15.21 5.63
N ASP A 391 13.00 -14.56 4.86
CA ASP A 391 14.46 -14.52 5.12
C ASP A 391 14.81 -13.76 6.41
N LEU A 392 14.12 -12.63 6.70
CA LEU A 392 14.36 -11.84 7.92
C LEU A 392 14.09 -12.65 9.20
N VAL A 393 13.07 -13.52 9.16
CA VAL A 393 12.65 -14.29 10.34
C VAL A 393 13.09 -15.75 10.31
N GLY A 394 13.69 -16.19 9.21
CA GLY A 394 14.26 -17.53 9.04
C GLY A 394 13.21 -18.64 8.86
N VAL A 395 12.13 -18.36 8.10
CA VAL A 395 11.08 -19.35 7.78
C VAL A 395 10.95 -19.59 6.29
N SER A 396 10.49 -20.78 5.95
CA SER A 396 10.21 -21.13 4.55
C SER A 396 8.96 -20.43 4.05
N ILE A 397 8.98 -20.08 2.78
CA ILE A 397 7.86 -19.47 2.05
C ILE A 397 7.29 -20.47 1.02
N PRO A 398 6.06 -20.26 0.52
CA PRO A 398 5.51 -21.07 -0.55
C PRO A 398 6.38 -21.08 -1.82
N SER A 399 6.52 -22.24 -2.44
CA SER A 399 7.35 -22.41 -3.65
C SER A 399 6.81 -21.73 -4.90
N ASN A 400 5.53 -21.34 -4.90
CA ASN A 400 4.85 -20.60 -5.96
C ASN A 400 4.94 -19.07 -5.81
N THR A 401 5.85 -18.57 -4.97
CA THR A 401 6.14 -17.15 -4.82
C THR A 401 6.97 -16.65 -6.00
N ASP A 402 6.57 -15.52 -6.60
CA ASP A 402 7.27 -14.88 -7.73
C ASP A 402 8.40 -13.96 -7.29
N GLY A 403 8.46 -13.62 -6.00
CA GLY A 403 9.39 -12.66 -5.44
C GLY A 403 10.80 -13.17 -5.19
N ILE A 404 11.71 -12.23 -5.00
CA ILE A 404 13.07 -12.46 -4.51
C ILE A 404 13.32 -11.63 -3.26
N SER A 405 14.05 -12.19 -2.31
CA SER A 405 14.34 -11.48 -1.06
C SER A 405 15.18 -10.22 -1.27
N LEU A 406 14.80 -9.13 -0.64
CA LEU A 406 15.54 -7.85 -0.60
C LEU A 406 16.53 -7.75 0.56
N VAL A 407 16.60 -8.77 1.43
CA VAL A 407 17.53 -8.77 2.58
C VAL A 407 18.97 -8.44 2.17
N PRO A 408 19.54 -8.99 1.06
CA PRO A 408 20.88 -8.60 0.66
C PRO A 408 21.02 -7.10 0.35
N THR A 409 20.04 -6.50 -0.33
CA THR A 409 20.01 -5.05 -0.59
C THR A 409 19.91 -4.25 0.70
N LEU A 410 18.97 -4.59 1.59
CA LEU A 410 18.77 -3.93 2.87
C LEU A 410 20.04 -3.95 3.74
N MET A 411 20.79 -5.07 3.71
CA MET A 411 22.04 -5.25 4.46
C MET A 411 23.28 -4.76 3.70
N GLY A 412 23.14 -4.10 2.56
CA GLY A 412 24.26 -3.58 1.75
C GLY A 412 25.16 -4.66 1.15
N LYS A 413 24.67 -5.89 0.97
CA LYS A 413 25.42 -7.01 0.40
C LYS A 413 25.37 -6.98 -1.13
N LYS A 414 26.47 -7.38 -1.78
CA LYS A 414 26.56 -7.47 -3.25
C LYS A 414 25.90 -8.71 -3.86
N THR A 415 25.32 -9.58 -3.04
CA THR A 415 24.74 -10.87 -3.46
C THR A 415 23.26 -10.77 -3.83
N GLN A 416 22.72 -9.55 -4.00
CA GLN A 416 21.33 -9.34 -4.38
C GLN A 416 21.04 -9.98 -5.74
N LYS A 417 20.10 -10.92 -5.77
CA LYS A 417 19.56 -11.48 -7.01
C LYS A 417 18.74 -10.40 -7.72
N LYS A 418 18.67 -10.47 -9.04
CA LYS A 418 17.85 -9.57 -9.87
C LYS A 418 16.72 -10.36 -10.51
N HIS A 419 15.58 -9.72 -10.66
CA HIS A 419 14.53 -10.24 -11.52
C HIS A 419 14.97 -10.24 -12.99
N ASP A 420 14.65 -11.30 -13.72
CA ASP A 420 14.76 -11.31 -15.18
C ASP A 420 13.74 -10.34 -15.78
N TYR A 421 12.55 -10.27 -15.19
CA TYR A 421 11.48 -9.30 -15.51
C TYR A 421 10.54 -9.12 -14.32
N LEU A 422 9.78 -8.01 -14.34
CA LEU A 422 8.56 -7.83 -13.52
C LEU A 422 7.34 -7.88 -14.44
N TYR A 423 6.20 -8.35 -13.90
CA TYR A 423 4.99 -8.55 -14.67
C TYR A 423 3.75 -7.97 -13.98
N TRP A 424 2.85 -7.39 -14.77
CA TRP A 424 1.53 -6.92 -14.36
C TRP A 424 0.48 -7.27 -15.41
N GLU A 425 -0.71 -7.64 -14.94
CA GLU A 425 -1.93 -7.64 -15.74
C GLU A 425 -3.05 -7.00 -14.92
N PHE A 426 -3.95 -6.31 -15.61
CA PHE A 426 -5.04 -5.60 -14.96
C PHE A 426 -6.32 -5.66 -15.82
N PRO A 427 -7.36 -6.43 -15.37
CA PRO A 427 -8.57 -6.68 -16.14
C PRO A 427 -9.60 -5.55 -16.05
N ALA A 428 -9.16 -4.31 -16.05
CA ALA A 428 -10.03 -3.13 -16.09
C ALA A 428 -9.48 -2.12 -17.09
N TYR A 429 -10.22 -1.03 -17.33
CA TYR A 429 -9.87 -0.02 -18.33
C TYR A 429 -9.53 -0.66 -19.68
N LYS A 430 -10.40 -1.59 -20.14
CA LYS A 430 -10.30 -2.36 -21.39
C LYS A 430 -9.20 -3.43 -21.43
N GLY A 431 -8.64 -3.79 -20.27
CA GLY A 431 -7.61 -4.81 -20.13
C GLY A 431 -6.20 -4.32 -20.50
N GLN A 432 -5.25 -4.57 -19.59
CA GLN A 432 -3.88 -4.11 -19.71
C GLN A 432 -2.91 -5.20 -19.26
N GLN A 433 -1.73 -5.26 -19.89
CA GLN A 433 -0.57 -6.01 -19.41
C GLN A 433 0.68 -5.14 -19.48
N ALA A 434 1.66 -5.37 -18.59
CA ALA A 434 2.97 -4.74 -18.65
C ALA A 434 4.09 -5.70 -18.24
N VAL A 435 5.27 -5.49 -18.84
CA VAL A 435 6.53 -6.15 -18.48
C VAL A 435 7.62 -5.09 -18.30
N ARG A 436 8.36 -5.17 -17.20
CA ARG A 436 9.61 -4.46 -17.01
C ARG A 436 10.77 -5.44 -17.14
N MET A 437 11.66 -5.25 -18.12
CA MET A 437 12.84 -6.09 -18.37
C MET A 437 14.08 -5.20 -18.50
N GLY A 438 14.86 -5.11 -17.43
CA GLY A 438 16.00 -4.18 -17.36
C GLY A 438 15.55 -2.73 -17.58
N LYS A 439 16.00 -2.06 -18.61
CA LYS A 439 15.58 -0.69 -18.98
C LYS A 439 14.27 -0.65 -19.78
N TRP A 440 13.83 -1.79 -20.32
CA TRP A 440 12.67 -1.87 -21.19
C TRP A 440 11.38 -1.98 -20.40
N LYS A 441 10.38 -1.16 -20.76
CA LYS A 441 9.01 -1.27 -20.31
C LYS A 441 8.12 -1.52 -21.51
N ALA A 442 7.41 -2.64 -21.47
CA ALA A 442 6.42 -2.97 -22.51
C ALA A 442 5.02 -2.94 -21.94
N ILE A 443 4.06 -2.46 -22.74
CA ILE A 443 2.66 -2.33 -22.35
C ILE A 443 1.77 -2.85 -23.48
N ARG A 444 0.73 -3.65 -23.14
CA ARG A 444 -0.45 -3.91 -23.96
C ARG A 444 -1.63 -3.18 -23.35
N ARG A 445 -2.45 -2.52 -24.17
CA ARG A 445 -3.67 -1.83 -23.76
C ARG A 445 -4.84 -2.22 -24.64
N ASN A 446 -6.06 -2.08 -24.11
CA ASN A 446 -7.30 -2.38 -24.83
C ASN A 446 -7.38 -3.84 -25.29
N ILE A 447 -6.93 -4.77 -24.44
CA ILE A 447 -6.90 -6.21 -24.74
C ILE A 447 -8.30 -6.72 -25.06
N TYR A 448 -9.33 -6.29 -24.33
CA TYR A 448 -10.73 -6.69 -24.56
C TYR A 448 -11.29 -6.20 -25.91
N GLU A 449 -10.63 -5.23 -26.55
CA GLU A 449 -10.95 -4.77 -27.92
C GLU A 449 -10.14 -5.52 -28.99
N GLY A 450 -9.42 -6.58 -28.60
CA GLY A 450 -8.58 -7.40 -29.50
C GLY A 450 -7.23 -6.76 -29.83
N ASN A 451 -6.82 -5.69 -29.14
CA ASN A 451 -5.51 -5.08 -29.36
C ASN A 451 -4.43 -5.84 -28.55
N LEU A 452 -3.59 -6.60 -29.24
CA LEU A 452 -2.44 -7.31 -28.69
C LEU A 452 -1.09 -6.67 -29.06
N ALA A 453 -1.10 -5.49 -29.70
CA ALA A 453 0.11 -4.77 -30.04
C ALA A 453 0.86 -4.33 -28.77
N ILE A 454 2.19 -4.43 -28.81
CA ILE A 454 3.08 -4.02 -27.71
C ILE A 454 3.60 -2.60 -27.99
N GLU A 455 3.40 -1.72 -27.03
CA GLU A 455 4.12 -0.46 -26.93
C GLU A 455 5.40 -0.73 -26.13
N LEU A 456 6.56 -0.26 -26.60
CA LEU A 456 7.86 -0.47 -25.97
C LEU A 456 8.52 0.87 -25.67
N TYR A 457 9.01 1.03 -24.43
CA TYR A 457 9.66 2.25 -23.95
C TYR A 457 11.02 1.95 -23.33
N ASP A 458 12.02 2.81 -23.61
CA ASP A 458 13.34 2.79 -22.98
C ASP A 458 13.35 3.75 -21.78
N LEU A 459 13.16 3.25 -20.58
CA LEU A 459 13.02 4.10 -19.38
C LEU A 459 14.34 4.79 -18.94
N GLU A 460 15.49 4.47 -19.50
CA GLU A 460 16.71 5.24 -19.28
C GLU A 460 16.72 6.57 -20.04
N SER A 461 16.11 6.59 -21.22
CA SER A 461 16.03 7.78 -22.07
C SER A 461 14.65 8.44 -22.09
N ASP A 462 13.60 7.69 -21.76
CA ASP A 462 12.19 8.10 -21.81
C ASP A 462 11.41 7.60 -20.59
N ILE A 463 11.71 8.19 -19.43
CA ILE A 463 11.08 7.79 -18.16
C ILE A 463 9.59 8.13 -18.08
N GLN A 464 9.09 8.98 -18.99
CA GLN A 464 7.69 9.37 -19.08
C GLN A 464 6.87 8.53 -20.07
N GLU A 465 7.51 7.53 -20.72
CA GLU A 465 6.85 6.61 -21.65
C GLU A 465 6.13 7.32 -22.80
N LEU A 466 6.78 8.33 -23.41
CA LEU A 466 6.19 9.17 -24.47
C LEU A 466 6.46 8.63 -25.87
N LYS A 467 7.57 7.90 -26.04
CA LYS A 467 8.03 7.46 -27.36
C LYS A 467 8.03 5.95 -27.47
N ASN A 468 7.00 5.40 -28.13
CA ASN A 468 6.99 3.98 -28.49
C ASN A 468 8.10 3.67 -29.51
N VAL A 469 9.01 2.76 -29.14
CA VAL A 469 10.15 2.33 -29.96
C VAL A 469 10.04 0.86 -30.39
N ALA A 470 8.86 0.24 -30.31
CA ALA A 470 8.65 -1.18 -30.61
C ALA A 470 9.16 -1.57 -32.00
N ASP A 471 8.88 -0.76 -33.03
CA ASP A 471 9.30 -1.03 -34.41
C ASP A 471 10.83 -1.01 -34.58
N GLN A 472 11.55 -0.31 -33.68
CA GLN A 472 13.01 -0.18 -33.74
C GLN A 472 13.72 -1.32 -32.98
N HIS A 473 12.96 -2.09 -32.14
CA HIS A 473 13.50 -3.12 -31.24
C HIS A 473 12.68 -4.41 -31.27
N MET A 474 12.42 -4.94 -32.48
CA MET A 474 11.60 -6.14 -32.68
C MET A 474 12.15 -7.41 -31.99
N ASP A 475 13.45 -7.49 -31.76
CA ASP A 475 14.10 -8.55 -30.98
C ASP A 475 13.71 -8.52 -29.50
N ILE A 476 13.58 -7.31 -28.92
CA ILE A 476 13.09 -7.09 -27.55
C ILE A 476 11.59 -7.38 -27.47
N VAL A 477 10.80 -6.90 -28.44
CA VAL A 477 9.36 -7.19 -28.51
C VAL A 477 9.10 -8.69 -28.53
N LYS A 478 9.84 -9.47 -29.35
CA LYS A 478 9.72 -10.94 -29.39
C LYS A 478 10.02 -11.61 -28.03
N LYS A 479 11.08 -11.18 -27.36
CA LYS A 479 11.42 -11.70 -26.01
C LYS A 479 10.30 -11.40 -25.00
N ILE A 480 9.78 -10.18 -25.00
CA ILE A 480 8.72 -9.76 -24.11
C ILE A 480 7.39 -10.48 -24.41
N THR A 481 7.08 -10.75 -25.70
CA THR A 481 5.91 -11.56 -26.05
C THR A 481 5.96 -12.91 -25.35
N VAL A 482 7.10 -13.61 -25.40
CA VAL A 482 7.27 -14.90 -24.71
C VAL A 482 7.08 -14.77 -23.19
N ILE A 483 7.55 -13.66 -22.58
CA ILE A 483 7.34 -13.39 -21.15
C ILE A 483 5.87 -13.17 -20.85
N LEU A 484 5.17 -12.36 -21.64
CA LEU A 484 3.75 -12.07 -21.48
C LEU A 484 2.91 -13.35 -21.52
N ASP A 485 3.20 -14.23 -22.48
CA ASP A 485 2.49 -15.49 -22.64
C ASP A 485 2.79 -16.50 -21.50
N LYS A 486 4.01 -16.50 -20.97
CA LYS A 486 4.42 -17.42 -19.88
C LYS A 486 3.94 -16.95 -18.52
N ALA A 487 3.94 -15.64 -18.25
CA ALA A 487 3.60 -15.08 -16.96
C ALA A 487 2.09 -14.95 -16.73
N HIS A 488 1.31 -15.00 -17.80
CA HIS A 488 -0.14 -15.04 -17.73
C HIS A 488 -0.64 -16.44 -17.39
N THR A 489 -1.61 -16.52 -16.47
CA THR A 489 -2.40 -17.74 -16.23
C THR A 489 -3.88 -17.38 -16.18
N PRO A 490 -4.79 -18.23 -16.71
CA PRO A 490 -6.23 -17.97 -16.62
C PRO A 490 -6.68 -17.75 -15.18
N SER A 491 -7.46 -16.70 -14.95
CA SER A 491 -8.07 -16.49 -13.63
C SER A 491 -9.20 -17.48 -13.39
N HIS A 492 -9.31 -17.99 -12.15
CA HIS A 492 -10.47 -18.80 -11.73
C HIS A 492 -11.76 -17.96 -11.66
N LEU A 493 -11.66 -16.63 -11.65
CA LEU A 493 -12.80 -15.71 -11.67
C LEU A 493 -13.00 -15.19 -13.10
N GLU A 494 -14.13 -15.51 -13.72
CA GLU A 494 -14.47 -15.12 -15.08
C GLU A 494 -14.29 -13.61 -15.34
N ARG A 495 -14.66 -12.76 -14.37
CA ARG A 495 -14.53 -11.29 -14.49
C ARG A 495 -13.08 -10.79 -14.56
N PHE A 496 -12.10 -11.62 -14.26
CA PHE A 496 -10.67 -11.30 -14.37
C PHE A 496 -9.98 -12.02 -15.53
N GLN A 497 -10.72 -12.78 -16.33
CA GLN A 497 -10.21 -13.47 -17.51
C GLN A 497 -10.00 -12.53 -18.69
N PHE A 498 -9.07 -12.93 -19.53
CA PHE A 498 -8.77 -12.26 -20.81
C PHE A 498 -9.03 -13.24 -21.96
N PRO A 499 -10.30 -13.38 -22.45
CA PRO A 499 -10.62 -14.30 -23.55
C PRO A 499 -9.76 -14.08 -24.81
N GLN A 500 -9.27 -12.88 -25.01
CA GLN A 500 -8.36 -12.54 -26.12
C GLN A 500 -6.95 -13.11 -25.95
N LEU A 501 -6.59 -13.58 -24.74
CA LEU A 501 -5.33 -14.24 -24.43
C LEU A 501 -5.49 -15.78 -24.36
N GLY A 502 -6.73 -16.28 -24.50
CA GLY A 502 -7.03 -17.71 -24.53
C GLY A 502 -7.56 -18.29 -23.20
N ASP A 503 -8.06 -17.44 -22.31
CA ASP A 503 -8.71 -17.83 -21.03
C ASP A 503 -10.06 -18.52 -21.29
#